data_9a63b400795ac2c0a9454b24237519e8
#
_entry.id   9a63b400795ac2c0a9454b24237519e8
#
_cell.length_a   1.000
_cell.length_b   1.000
_cell.length_c   1.000
_cell.angle_alpha   90.00
_cell.angle_beta   90.00
_cell.angle_gamma   90.00
#
_symmetry.space_group_name_H-M   'P 1'
#
loop_
_entity.id
_entity.type
_entity.pdbx_description
1 polymer ?
#
loop_
_entity_poly.entity_id
_entity_poly.type
_entity_poly.pdbx_seq_one_letter_code
_entity_poly.pdbx_strand_id
1 'polypeptide(L)'
;MRQILLIDREFGAGGSAIGEVVAKRLNWTLYDEALSQEIARLAKIPVDDCRHREERADPWLHRLVNLVWRGSFDRNLPSPDLAILDTDCLVALIKKVVEKAAGTQPCVIVGRGAPYFLRNRTDTFSIFLYGSREAKYRRILKRVGNEKEAVHLVDTMDDDRRKFVKHYFGHDWPNRQYFDAMLNTDVGDECTVEAILHLVNVTCKKEEPSRT
;
A
#
# COMPACT_ATOMS: atom_id res chain seq x y z
N MET A 1 -1.32 5.92 -21.95
CA MET A 1 -2.19 4.81 -21.52
C MET A 1 -1.82 4.46 -20.08
N ARG A 2 -2.76 4.46 -19.14
CA ARG A 2 -2.49 4.13 -17.74
C ARG A 2 -2.29 2.62 -17.61
N GLN A 3 -1.14 2.21 -17.11
CA GLN A 3 -0.76 0.79 -16.99
C GLN A 3 -0.27 0.42 -15.58
N ILE A 4 -0.44 1.34 -14.62
CA ILE A 4 -0.09 1.13 -13.23
C ILE A 4 -1.34 1.39 -12.39
N LEU A 5 -1.85 0.35 -11.73
CA LEU A 5 -2.93 0.47 -10.76
C LEU A 5 -2.33 0.56 -9.37
N LEU A 6 -2.63 1.64 -8.66
CA LEU A 6 -2.22 1.87 -7.27
C LEU A 6 -3.43 1.64 -6.37
N ILE A 7 -3.32 0.75 -5.40
CA ILE A 7 -4.38 0.47 -4.42
C ILE A 7 -3.89 0.85 -3.04
N ASP A 8 -4.41 1.93 -2.45
CA ASP A 8 -4.28 2.18 -1.02
C ASP A 8 -5.56 1.80 -0.29
N ARG A 9 -5.50 1.61 1.01
CA ARG A 9 -6.63 1.02 1.74
C ARG A 9 -6.57 1.26 3.23
N GLU A 10 -7.74 1.25 3.87
CA GLU A 10 -7.86 1.06 5.30
C GLU A 10 -7.48 -0.38 5.69
N PHE A 11 -7.05 -0.55 6.94
CA PHE A 11 -6.75 -1.86 7.49
C PHE A 11 -8.03 -2.69 7.61
N GLY A 12 -8.00 -3.90 7.07
CA GLY A 12 -9.19 -4.77 7.05
C GLY A 12 -10.16 -4.51 5.88
N ALA A 13 -9.91 -3.52 5.01
CA ALA A 13 -10.75 -3.27 3.83
C ALA A 13 -10.55 -4.28 2.67
N GLY A 14 -9.71 -5.32 2.84
CA GLY A 14 -9.57 -6.38 1.84
C GLY A 14 -8.60 -6.07 0.69
N GLY A 15 -7.83 -4.99 0.78
CA GLY A 15 -7.03 -4.48 -0.35
C GLY A 15 -6.06 -5.49 -0.97
N SER A 16 -5.41 -6.35 -0.18
CA SER A 16 -4.48 -7.36 -0.71
C SER A 16 -5.23 -8.44 -1.51
N ALA A 17 -6.34 -9.00 -0.97
CA ALA A 17 -7.13 -10.02 -1.66
C ALA A 17 -7.78 -9.47 -2.93
N ILE A 18 -8.34 -8.26 -2.86
CA ILE A 18 -8.93 -7.56 -4.02
C ILE A 18 -7.85 -7.29 -5.07
N GLY A 19 -6.69 -6.76 -4.65
CA GLY A 19 -5.55 -6.48 -5.53
C GLY A 19 -5.04 -7.72 -6.26
N GLU A 20 -4.97 -8.87 -5.58
CA GLU A 20 -4.58 -10.14 -6.16
C GLU A 20 -5.55 -10.60 -7.26
N VAL A 21 -6.86 -10.56 -6.98
CA VAL A 21 -7.88 -10.94 -7.96
C VAL A 21 -7.85 -10.00 -9.17
N VAL A 22 -7.76 -8.68 -8.94
CA VAL A 22 -7.67 -7.68 -10.01
C VAL A 22 -6.43 -7.89 -10.87
N ALA A 23 -5.26 -8.08 -10.27
CA ALA A 23 -4.00 -8.31 -10.99
C ALA A 23 -4.09 -9.58 -11.86
N LYS A 24 -4.63 -10.66 -11.31
CA LYS A 24 -4.85 -11.92 -12.04
C LYS A 24 -5.79 -11.74 -13.23
N ARG A 25 -6.92 -11.05 -13.05
CA ARG A 25 -7.91 -10.82 -14.11
C ARG A 25 -7.41 -9.88 -15.21
N LEU A 26 -6.55 -8.91 -14.87
CA LEU A 26 -5.89 -8.02 -15.83
C LEU A 26 -4.68 -8.67 -16.49
N ASN A 27 -4.20 -9.81 -15.98
CA ASN A 27 -2.90 -10.40 -16.33
C ASN A 27 -1.74 -9.42 -16.12
N TRP A 28 -1.78 -8.67 -15.00
CA TRP A 28 -0.79 -7.68 -14.59
C TRP A 28 0.07 -8.21 -13.44
N THR A 29 1.31 -7.74 -13.34
CA THR A 29 2.19 -8.11 -12.22
C THR A 29 1.68 -7.49 -10.91
N LEU A 30 1.51 -8.33 -9.88
CA LEU A 30 1.14 -7.86 -8.52
C LEU A 30 2.39 -7.53 -7.70
N TYR A 31 2.40 -6.35 -7.12
CA TYR A 31 3.38 -5.89 -6.13
C TYR A 31 2.68 -5.59 -4.80
N ASP A 32 2.61 -6.56 -3.90
CA ASP A 32 2.19 -6.41 -2.50
C ASP A 32 3.24 -7.04 -1.59
N GLU A 33 3.22 -8.33 -1.41
CA GLU A 33 4.21 -9.06 -0.60
C GLU A 33 5.61 -9.03 -1.23
N ALA A 34 5.71 -9.15 -2.55
CA ALA A 34 6.98 -9.09 -3.27
C ALA A 34 7.76 -7.79 -3.00
N LEU A 35 7.07 -6.64 -2.87
CA LEU A 35 7.73 -5.38 -2.47
C LEU A 35 8.28 -5.46 -1.05
N SER A 36 7.56 -6.08 -0.11
CA SER A 36 8.01 -6.24 1.26
C SER A 36 9.27 -7.09 1.34
N GLN A 37 9.30 -8.19 0.60
CA GLN A 37 10.44 -9.09 0.53
C GLN A 37 11.67 -8.38 -0.06
N GLU A 38 11.48 -7.59 -1.13
CA GLU A 38 12.57 -6.84 -1.74
C GLU A 38 13.08 -5.71 -0.83
N ILE A 39 12.18 -4.97 -0.17
CA ILE A 39 12.55 -3.96 0.84
C ILE A 39 13.35 -4.62 1.97
N ALA A 40 12.89 -5.78 2.48
CA ALA A 40 13.59 -6.55 3.50
C ALA A 40 14.99 -6.97 3.07
N ARG A 41 15.08 -7.50 1.86
CA ARG A 41 16.34 -7.96 1.30
C ARG A 41 17.34 -6.79 1.18
N LEU A 42 16.90 -5.65 0.71
CA LEU A 42 17.75 -4.48 0.53
C LEU A 42 18.08 -3.79 1.86
N ALA A 43 17.16 -3.81 2.83
CA ALA A 43 17.41 -3.25 4.16
C ALA A 43 18.47 -4.02 4.98
N LYS A 44 18.74 -5.28 4.63
CA LYS A 44 19.83 -6.08 5.24
C LYS A 44 21.23 -5.75 4.69
N ILE A 45 21.30 -4.97 3.61
CA ILE A 45 22.59 -4.54 3.02
C ILE A 45 22.96 -3.24 3.72
N PRO A 46 24.16 -3.14 4.35
CA PRO A 46 24.65 -1.88 4.92
C PRO A 46 24.74 -0.84 3.79
N VAL A 47 23.89 0.15 3.81
CA VAL A 47 23.99 1.30 2.90
C VAL A 47 24.95 2.27 3.58
N ASP A 48 26.17 2.38 3.09
CA ASP A 48 27.24 3.22 3.67
C ASP A 48 26.83 4.70 3.81
N ASP A 49 25.87 5.18 3.04
CA ASP A 49 25.36 6.55 3.07
C ASP A 49 24.38 6.84 4.23
N CYS A 50 23.91 5.82 4.96
CA CYS A 50 22.89 5.99 6.00
C CYS A 50 23.47 6.10 7.43
N ARG A 51 24.78 6.06 7.60
CA ARG A 51 25.45 5.96 8.93
C ARG A 51 25.59 7.26 9.70
N HIS A 52 25.13 8.40 9.22
CA HIS A 52 25.48 9.71 9.80
C HIS A 52 24.37 10.46 10.54
N ARG A 53 23.28 9.82 10.96
CA ARG A 53 22.29 10.49 11.84
C ARG A 53 21.84 9.54 12.97
N GLU A 54 22.75 9.29 13.88
CA GLU A 54 22.39 8.86 15.22
C GLU A 54 21.86 10.07 15.99
N GLU A 55 20.53 10.17 16.16
CA GLU A 55 19.93 10.69 17.37
C GLU A 55 18.38 10.55 17.28
N ARG A 56 17.85 9.70 18.20
CA ARG A 56 16.43 9.49 18.53
C ARG A 56 15.61 8.69 17.55
N ALA A 57 15.74 7.36 17.63
CA ALA A 57 14.72 6.44 17.14
C ALA A 57 13.40 6.64 17.90
N ASP A 58 12.44 7.28 17.27
CA ASP A 58 11.12 7.53 17.86
C ASP A 58 10.33 6.20 17.95
N PRO A 59 9.70 5.84 19.10
CA PRO A 59 8.99 4.56 19.26
C PRO A 59 7.88 4.29 18.23
N TRP A 60 7.31 5.35 17.62
CA TRP A 60 6.31 5.19 16.56
C TRP A 60 6.92 4.72 15.24
N LEU A 61 8.20 4.99 15.04
CA LEU A 61 8.98 4.59 13.88
C LEU A 61 9.14 3.07 13.78
N HIS A 62 9.43 2.41 14.92
CA HIS A 62 9.43 0.95 15.01
C HIS A 62 8.06 0.35 14.66
N ARG A 63 6.97 1.05 15.03
CA ARG A 63 5.62 0.64 14.62
C ARG A 63 5.40 0.81 13.12
N LEU A 64 6.00 1.83 12.52
CA LEU A 64 5.89 2.09 11.08
C LEU A 64 6.62 1.04 10.25
N VAL A 65 7.82 0.67 10.66
CA VAL A 65 8.56 -0.45 10.08
C VAL A 65 7.72 -1.73 10.18
N ASN A 66 7.13 -1.98 11.34
CA ASN A 66 6.21 -3.07 11.55
C ASN A 66 4.92 -2.95 10.72
N LEU A 67 4.45 -1.73 10.42
CA LEU A 67 3.28 -1.48 9.58
C LEU A 67 3.57 -1.75 8.10
N VAL A 68 4.70 -1.28 7.60
CA VAL A 68 5.19 -1.61 6.25
C VAL A 68 5.39 -3.11 6.13
N TRP A 69 5.85 -3.76 7.20
CA TRP A 69 6.13 -5.19 7.27
C TRP A 69 4.87 -6.04 7.51
N ARG A 70 4.01 -5.65 8.46
CA ARG A 70 2.77 -6.36 8.81
C ARG A 70 1.60 -6.06 7.90
N GLY A 71 1.72 -5.09 7.00
CA GLY A 71 0.71 -4.83 5.98
C GLY A 71 0.61 -5.95 4.95
N SER A 72 1.67 -6.76 4.79
CA SER A 72 1.66 -8.05 4.09
C SER A 72 1.60 -9.14 5.15
N PHE A 73 0.46 -9.75 5.25
CA PHE A 73 0.11 -10.69 6.31
C PHE A 73 0.73 -12.07 6.11
N ASP A 74 2.02 -12.20 6.28
CA ASP A 74 2.59 -13.50 6.58
C ASP A 74 3.19 -13.48 8.00
N ARG A 75 2.58 -14.28 8.90
CA ARG A 75 3.05 -14.48 10.27
C ARG A 75 4.44 -15.15 10.34
N ASN A 76 4.96 -15.62 9.22
CA ASN A 76 6.18 -16.44 9.15
C ASN A 76 7.39 -15.69 8.61
N LEU A 77 7.27 -14.40 8.23
CA LEU A 77 8.45 -13.63 7.90
C LEU A 77 9.10 -13.16 9.20
N PRO A 78 10.34 -13.59 9.50
CA PRO A 78 11.08 -13.04 10.63
C PRO A 78 11.20 -11.53 10.43
N SER A 79 10.77 -10.72 11.43
CA SER A 79 11.06 -9.30 11.40
C SER A 79 12.58 -9.15 11.30
N PRO A 80 13.10 -8.51 10.26
CA PRO A 80 14.53 -8.28 10.19
C PRO A 80 14.89 -7.36 11.37
N ASP A 81 16.08 -7.51 11.89
CA ASP A 81 16.71 -6.54 12.79
C ASP A 81 16.94 -5.23 12.04
N LEU A 82 15.83 -4.51 11.79
CA LEU A 82 15.79 -3.19 11.16
C LEU A 82 16.18 -2.08 12.14
N ALA A 83 16.64 -2.47 13.33
CA ALA A 83 17.11 -1.57 14.39
C ALA A 83 18.31 -0.69 13.97
N ILE A 84 18.86 -0.89 12.77
CA ILE A 84 20.09 -0.24 12.30
C ILE A 84 19.82 0.81 11.21
N LEU A 85 18.63 0.82 10.59
CA LEU A 85 18.29 1.77 9.53
C LEU A 85 17.58 2.99 10.12
N ASP A 86 18.11 4.18 9.81
CA ASP A 86 17.38 5.42 9.95
C ASP A 86 16.08 5.36 9.11
N THR A 87 15.00 5.91 9.64
CA THR A 87 13.68 5.81 9.00
C THR A 87 13.64 6.56 7.67
N ASP A 88 14.35 7.66 7.56
CA ASP A 88 14.45 8.42 6.30
C ASP A 88 15.10 7.56 5.21
N CYS A 89 16.12 6.78 5.58
CA CYS A 89 16.74 5.81 4.70
C CYS A 89 15.79 4.69 4.28
N LEU A 90 14.98 4.19 5.21
CA LEU A 90 13.97 3.17 4.91
C LEU A 90 12.91 3.73 3.95
N VAL A 91 12.42 4.93 4.18
CA VAL A 91 11.43 5.58 3.28
C VAL A 91 12.02 5.85 1.90
N ALA A 92 13.28 6.30 1.82
CA ALA A 92 13.99 6.46 0.55
C ALA A 92 14.16 5.11 -0.18
N LEU A 93 14.44 4.03 0.55
CA LEU A 93 14.50 2.68 -0.01
C LEU A 93 13.14 2.21 -0.53
N ILE A 94 12.06 2.38 0.27
CA ILE A 94 10.69 2.06 -0.14
C ILE A 94 10.34 2.79 -1.43
N LYS A 95 10.64 4.10 -1.49
CA LYS A 95 10.42 4.92 -2.69
C LYS A 95 11.12 4.32 -3.91
N LYS A 96 12.43 4.01 -3.81
CA LYS A 96 13.20 3.39 -4.91
C LYS A 96 12.61 2.06 -5.37
N VAL A 97 12.15 1.22 -4.43
CA VAL A 97 11.55 -0.09 -4.76
C VAL A 97 10.21 0.09 -5.46
N VAL A 98 9.37 1.03 -4.99
CA VAL A 98 8.09 1.36 -5.62
C VAL A 98 8.29 1.94 -7.02
N GLU A 99 9.24 2.87 -7.20
CA GLU A 99 9.57 3.45 -8.51
C GLU A 99 10.09 2.38 -9.48
N LYS A 100 10.93 1.46 -9.01
CA LYS A 100 11.41 0.32 -9.80
C LYS A 100 10.27 -0.60 -10.23
N ALA A 101 9.35 -0.94 -9.30
CA ALA A 101 8.18 -1.74 -9.61
C ALA A 101 7.27 -1.06 -10.65
N ALA A 102 7.06 0.25 -10.52
CA ALA A 102 6.33 1.06 -11.48
C ALA A 102 7.01 1.19 -12.86
N GLY A 103 8.29 0.85 -12.96
CA GLY A 103 9.02 0.74 -14.24
C GLY A 103 8.74 -0.56 -15.00
N THR A 104 8.21 -1.59 -14.34
CA THR A 104 7.84 -2.89 -14.94
C THR A 104 6.33 -2.93 -15.19
N GLN A 105 5.88 -2.28 -16.23
CA GLN A 105 4.46 -2.23 -16.61
C GLN A 105 4.04 -3.44 -17.46
N PRO A 106 2.74 -3.81 -17.42
CA PRO A 106 1.66 -3.32 -16.55
C PRO A 106 1.70 -3.97 -15.15
N CYS A 107 1.32 -3.21 -14.12
CA CYS A 107 1.36 -3.71 -12.75
C CYS A 107 0.26 -3.16 -11.82
N VAL A 108 0.01 -3.90 -10.74
CA VAL A 108 -0.81 -3.50 -9.60
C VAL A 108 0.10 -3.37 -8.38
N ILE A 109 0.10 -2.22 -7.73
CA ILE A 109 0.89 -1.97 -6.52
C ILE A 109 -0.06 -1.72 -5.34
N VAL A 110 0.07 -2.50 -4.27
CA VAL A 110 -0.80 -2.40 -3.11
C VAL A 110 -0.07 -1.76 -1.94
N GLY A 111 -0.50 -0.56 -1.53
CA GLY A 111 0.03 0.18 -0.39
C GLY A 111 1.44 0.75 -0.57
N ARG A 112 2.24 0.69 0.49
CA ARG A 112 3.65 1.14 0.54
C ARG A 112 3.83 2.63 0.23
N GLY A 113 2.79 3.43 0.41
CA GLY A 113 2.84 4.84 0.06
C GLY A 113 2.91 5.11 -1.45
N ALA A 114 2.66 4.09 -2.28
CA ALA A 114 2.78 4.20 -3.74
C ALA A 114 1.99 5.37 -4.34
N PRO A 115 0.73 5.66 -3.97
CA PRO A 115 0.00 6.81 -4.49
C PRO A 115 0.69 8.15 -4.21
N TYR A 116 1.40 8.25 -3.09
CA TYR A 116 2.11 9.47 -2.70
C TYR A 116 3.46 9.60 -3.41
N PHE A 117 4.23 8.52 -3.53
CA PHE A 117 5.50 8.53 -4.24
C PHE A 117 5.34 8.73 -5.75
N LEU A 118 4.28 8.18 -6.33
CA LEU A 118 4.04 8.17 -7.77
C LEU A 118 3.03 9.25 -8.23
N ARG A 119 2.65 10.20 -7.36
CA ARG A 119 1.59 11.19 -7.61
C ARG A 119 1.80 12.04 -8.87
N ASN A 120 3.05 12.24 -9.29
CA ASN A 120 3.39 13.07 -10.45
C ASN A 120 3.40 12.28 -11.77
N ARG A 121 3.10 10.97 -11.74
CA ARG A 121 3.05 10.14 -12.94
C ARG A 121 1.65 10.22 -13.55
N THR A 122 1.59 10.32 -14.87
CA THR A 122 0.33 10.39 -15.63
C THR A 122 -0.20 9.03 -16.07
N ASP A 123 0.64 7.99 -15.97
CA ASP A 123 0.35 6.61 -16.37
C ASP A 123 -0.18 5.73 -15.23
N THR A 124 -0.50 6.34 -14.07
CA THR A 124 -1.07 5.66 -12.90
C THR A 124 -2.58 5.87 -12.82
N PHE A 125 -3.27 4.88 -12.22
CA PHE A 125 -4.65 4.98 -11.74
C PHE A 125 -4.68 4.61 -10.26
N SER A 126 -5.08 5.54 -9.41
CA SER A 126 -5.03 5.39 -7.97
C SER A 126 -6.41 5.16 -7.36
N ILE A 127 -6.56 4.10 -6.56
CA ILE A 127 -7.80 3.74 -5.87
C ILE A 127 -7.56 3.66 -4.38
N PHE A 128 -8.53 4.14 -3.59
CA PHE A 128 -8.58 3.94 -2.16
C PHE A 128 -9.73 3.01 -1.78
N LEU A 129 -9.44 1.98 -0.99
CA LEU A 129 -10.42 1.03 -0.48
C LEU A 129 -10.71 1.29 1.00
N TYR A 130 -11.97 1.42 1.35
CA TYR A 130 -12.41 1.61 2.73
C TYR A 130 -13.60 0.72 3.05
N GLY A 131 -13.95 0.61 4.32
CA GLY A 131 -15.12 -0.17 4.74
C GLY A 131 -15.60 0.22 6.12
N SER A 132 -16.80 -0.20 6.49
CA SER A 132 -17.30 -0.03 7.84
C SER A 132 -16.40 -0.73 8.86
N ARG A 133 -16.33 -0.18 10.08
CA ARG A 133 -15.57 -0.78 11.17
C ARG A 133 -15.98 -2.24 11.39
N GLU A 134 -17.27 -2.54 11.25
CA GLU A 134 -17.81 -3.87 11.42
C GLU A 134 -17.35 -4.86 10.34
N ALA A 135 -17.37 -4.47 9.07
CA ALA A 135 -16.87 -5.30 7.97
C ALA A 135 -15.36 -5.56 8.11
N LYS A 136 -14.60 -4.52 8.46
CA LYS A 136 -13.15 -4.63 8.74
C LYS A 136 -12.89 -5.59 9.91
N TYR A 137 -13.64 -5.44 11.02
CA TYR A 137 -13.53 -6.32 12.18
C TYR A 137 -13.79 -7.79 11.82
N ARG A 138 -14.89 -8.08 11.11
CA ARG A 138 -15.22 -9.45 10.70
C ARG A 138 -14.12 -10.09 9.85
N ARG A 139 -13.54 -9.35 8.91
CA ARG A 139 -12.42 -9.86 8.11
C ARG A 139 -11.18 -10.14 8.95
N ILE A 140 -10.85 -9.23 9.87
CA ILE A 140 -9.67 -9.38 10.72
C ILE A 140 -9.87 -10.52 11.71
N LEU A 141 -11.05 -10.60 12.36
CA LEU A 141 -11.37 -11.70 13.28
C LEU A 141 -11.25 -13.07 12.63
N LYS A 142 -11.79 -13.23 11.41
CA LYS A 142 -11.67 -14.48 10.63
C LYS A 142 -10.21 -14.89 10.42
N ARG A 143 -9.32 -13.90 10.33
CA ARG A 143 -7.89 -14.12 10.05
C ARG A 143 -7.06 -14.37 11.30
N VAL A 144 -7.26 -13.59 12.38
CA VAL A 144 -6.44 -13.69 13.59
C VAL A 144 -7.02 -14.68 14.61
N GLY A 145 -8.34 -14.96 14.55
CA GLY A 145 -9.03 -15.89 15.45
C GLY A 145 -9.14 -15.41 16.90
N ASN A 146 -8.83 -14.12 17.19
CA ASN A 146 -8.86 -13.54 18.52
C ASN A 146 -9.57 -12.19 18.48
N GLU A 147 -10.65 -12.05 19.23
CA GLU A 147 -11.48 -10.83 19.23
C GLU A 147 -10.74 -9.59 19.75
N LYS A 148 -10.01 -9.71 20.85
CA LYS A 148 -9.27 -8.58 21.43
C LYS A 148 -8.19 -8.07 20.49
N GLU A 149 -7.48 -9.00 19.86
CA GLU A 149 -6.47 -8.66 18.86
C GLU A 149 -7.11 -8.03 17.62
N ALA A 150 -8.24 -8.56 17.15
CA ALA A 150 -8.95 -8.02 15.98
C ALA A 150 -9.43 -6.58 16.23
N VAL A 151 -10.03 -6.30 17.38
CA VAL A 151 -10.45 -4.96 17.77
C VAL A 151 -9.26 -4.01 17.84
N HIS A 152 -8.20 -4.40 18.54
CA HIS A 152 -7.00 -3.58 18.68
C HIS A 152 -6.40 -3.23 17.31
N LEU A 153 -6.27 -4.20 16.42
CA LEU A 153 -5.71 -3.98 15.08
C LEU A 153 -6.58 -3.04 14.23
N VAL A 154 -7.90 -3.21 14.23
CA VAL A 154 -8.82 -2.36 13.46
C VAL A 154 -8.79 -0.92 13.95
N ASP A 155 -8.67 -0.71 15.27
CA ASP A 155 -8.73 0.62 15.86
C ASP A 155 -7.39 1.37 15.80
N THR A 156 -6.25 0.68 15.66
CA THR A 156 -4.91 1.31 15.75
C THR A 156 -4.12 1.37 14.45
N MET A 157 -4.30 0.40 13.54
CA MET A 157 -3.44 0.28 12.36
C MET A 157 -3.56 1.46 11.37
N ASP A 158 -4.73 2.07 11.26
CA ASP A 158 -4.94 3.21 10.39
C ASP A 158 -4.38 4.52 10.97
N ASP A 159 -4.22 4.62 12.30
CA ASP A 159 -3.56 5.76 12.95
C ASP A 159 -2.09 5.84 12.59
N ASP A 160 -1.41 4.71 12.49
CA ASP A 160 -0.01 4.69 12.10
C ASP A 160 0.16 5.10 10.61
N ARG A 161 -0.80 4.75 9.74
CA ARG A 161 -0.82 5.24 8.35
C ARG A 161 -1.04 6.74 8.27
N ARG A 162 -1.95 7.30 9.08
CA ARG A 162 -2.18 8.74 9.17
C ARG A 162 -0.90 9.48 9.56
N LYS A 163 -0.21 8.99 10.61
CA LYS A 163 1.05 9.58 11.08
C LYS A 163 2.13 9.53 10.00
N PHE A 164 2.25 8.40 9.30
CA PHE A 164 3.20 8.24 8.21
C PHE A 164 2.95 9.26 7.09
N VAL A 165 1.73 9.31 6.57
CA VAL A 165 1.39 10.21 5.47
C VAL A 165 1.54 11.66 5.89
N LYS A 166 1.14 12.00 7.11
CA LYS A 166 1.30 13.37 7.65
C LYS A 166 2.76 13.76 7.76
N HIS A 167 3.61 12.87 8.28
CA HIS A 167 5.03 13.17 8.51
C HIS A 167 5.81 13.29 7.18
N TYR A 168 5.67 12.32 6.28
CA TYR A 168 6.50 12.26 5.08
C TYR A 168 5.96 13.03 3.88
N PHE A 169 4.65 13.24 3.82
CA PHE A 169 4.02 13.91 2.68
C PHE A 169 3.29 15.20 3.06
N GLY A 170 3.15 15.51 4.36
CA GLY A 170 2.52 16.74 4.84
C GLY A 170 0.99 16.77 4.70
N HIS A 171 0.36 15.64 4.36
CA HIS A 171 -1.06 15.56 4.08
C HIS A 171 -1.82 14.70 5.09
N ASP A 172 -3.13 14.94 5.19
CA ASP A 172 -4.01 14.06 5.94
C ASP A 172 -4.27 12.76 5.16
N TRP A 173 -4.59 11.68 5.87
CA TRP A 173 -4.87 10.37 5.29
C TRP A 173 -6.23 9.84 5.79
N PRO A 174 -7.09 9.32 4.88
CA PRO A 174 -6.95 9.37 3.42
C PRO A 174 -7.20 10.78 2.87
N ASN A 175 -6.43 11.20 1.88
CA ASN A 175 -6.67 12.45 1.18
C ASN A 175 -7.23 12.16 -0.22
N ARG A 176 -8.49 12.52 -0.45
CA ARG A 176 -9.21 12.25 -1.70
C ARG A 176 -8.54 12.76 -2.98
N GLN A 177 -7.69 13.80 -2.86
CA GLN A 177 -6.98 14.39 -4.00
C GLN A 177 -5.90 13.48 -4.59
N TYR A 178 -5.52 12.41 -3.88
CA TYR A 178 -4.54 11.43 -4.34
C TYR A 178 -5.16 10.22 -5.04
N PHE A 179 -6.50 10.15 -5.09
CA PHE A 179 -7.18 8.98 -5.59
C PHE A 179 -8.16 9.35 -6.71
N ASP A 180 -8.07 8.62 -7.82
CA ASP A 180 -9.02 8.74 -8.93
C ASP A 180 -10.40 8.15 -8.55
N ALA A 181 -10.43 7.16 -7.63
CA ALA A 181 -11.65 6.59 -7.08
C ALA A 181 -11.47 6.15 -5.61
N MET A 182 -12.55 6.23 -4.84
CA MET A 182 -12.63 5.68 -3.49
C MET A 182 -13.82 4.72 -3.42
N LEU A 183 -13.57 3.46 -3.06
CA LEU A 183 -14.58 2.39 -3.10
C LEU A 183 -14.83 1.82 -1.71
N ASN A 184 -16.12 1.73 -1.36
CA ASN A 184 -16.55 1.04 -0.15
C ASN A 184 -16.61 -0.46 -0.40
N THR A 185 -15.82 -1.24 0.34
CA THR A 185 -15.76 -2.70 0.18
C THR A 185 -16.86 -3.46 0.92
N ASP A 186 -17.78 -2.76 1.60
CA ASP A 186 -18.96 -3.37 2.23
C ASP A 186 -19.93 -3.95 1.20
N VAL A 187 -19.86 -3.49 -0.06
CA VAL A 187 -20.63 -4.06 -1.19
C VAL A 187 -20.18 -5.47 -1.58
N GLY A 188 -19.08 -5.96 -0.99
CA GLY A 188 -18.49 -7.27 -1.26
C GLY A 188 -17.27 -7.19 -2.17
N ASP A 189 -16.36 -8.15 -1.97
CA ASP A 189 -15.07 -8.16 -2.66
C ASP A 189 -15.23 -8.31 -4.18
N GLU A 190 -16.13 -9.18 -4.64
CA GLU A 190 -16.38 -9.39 -6.07
C GLU A 190 -16.94 -8.12 -6.74
N CYS A 191 -17.96 -7.47 -6.15
CA CYS A 191 -18.48 -6.21 -6.65
C CYS A 191 -17.40 -5.13 -6.73
N THR A 192 -16.52 -5.09 -5.72
CA THR A 192 -15.39 -4.13 -5.70
C THR A 192 -14.40 -4.43 -6.82
N VAL A 193 -14.08 -5.70 -7.05
CA VAL A 193 -13.20 -6.14 -8.16
C VAL A 193 -13.79 -5.73 -9.50
N GLU A 194 -15.08 -6.00 -9.76
CA GLU A 194 -15.75 -5.62 -11.01
C GLU A 194 -15.72 -4.11 -11.24
N ALA A 195 -16.00 -3.33 -10.19
CA ALA A 195 -15.91 -1.87 -10.27
C ALA A 195 -14.50 -1.40 -10.65
N ILE A 196 -13.45 -1.98 -10.01
CA ILE A 196 -12.06 -1.64 -10.33
C ILE A 196 -11.73 -1.98 -11.78
N LEU A 197 -12.08 -3.18 -12.24
CA LEU A 197 -11.81 -3.63 -13.60
C LEU A 197 -12.51 -2.74 -14.63
N HIS A 198 -13.74 -2.35 -14.36
CA HIS A 198 -14.48 -1.41 -15.23
C HIS A 198 -13.77 -0.05 -15.30
N LEU A 199 -13.40 0.53 -14.15
CA LEU A 199 -12.72 1.81 -14.08
C LEU A 199 -11.35 1.76 -14.81
N VAL A 200 -10.56 0.73 -14.60
CA VAL A 200 -9.27 0.54 -15.29
C VAL A 200 -9.49 0.46 -16.80
N ASN A 201 -10.45 -0.34 -17.26
CA ASN A 201 -10.73 -0.52 -18.70
C ASN A 201 -11.20 0.78 -19.36
N VAL A 202 -12.02 1.58 -18.68
CA VAL A 202 -12.50 2.88 -19.21
C VAL A 202 -11.36 3.91 -19.25
N THR A 203 -10.50 3.94 -18.24
CA THR A 203 -9.38 4.90 -18.17
C THR A 203 -8.21 4.53 -19.06
N CYS A 204 -7.98 3.23 -19.30
CA CYS A 204 -6.97 2.77 -20.26
C CYS A 204 -7.37 3.00 -21.74
N LYS A 205 -8.66 3.17 -22.02
CA LYS A 205 -9.17 3.39 -23.38
C LYS A 205 -9.27 4.88 -23.79
N LYS A 206 -9.09 5.82 -22.87
CA LYS A 206 -9.13 7.25 -23.19
C LYS A 206 -7.79 7.75 -23.63
N GLU A 207 -7.68 8.01 -24.90
CA GLU A 207 -7.12 9.12 -25.65
C GLU A 207 -6.74 8.64 -27.06
N GLU A 208 -7.73 8.40 -27.91
CA GLU A 208 -7.57 8.79 -29.31
C GLU A 208 -8.01 10.25 -29.38
N PRO A 209 -7.11 11.20 -29.72
CA PRO A 209 -7.56 12.55 -30.00
C PRO A 209 -8.51 12.47 -31.20
N SER A 210 -9.73 12.97 -31.03
CA SER A 210 -10.65 13.20 -32.14
C SER A 210 -9.91 14.02 -33.19
N ARG A 211 -9.59 13.39 -34.31
CA ARG A 211 -9.16 14.09 -35.52
C ARG A 211 -10.35 14.95 -35.96
N THR A 212 -10.29 16.21 -35.71
CA THR A 212 -10.96 17.27 -36.44
C THR A 212 -9.92 18.06 -37.21
#